data_06a2074b2d9a4bd70738bd45063364c7
#
_entry.id   06a2074b2d9a4bd70738bd45063364c7
#
_cell.length_a   1.000
_cell.length_b   1.000
_cell.length_c   1.000
_cell.angle_alpha   90.00
_cell.angle_beta   90.00
_cell.angle_gamma   90.00
#
_symmetry.space_group_name_H-M   'P 1'
#
loop_
_entity.id
_entity.type
_entity.pdbx_description
1 polymer ?
#
loop_
_entity_poly.entity_id
_entity_poly.type
_entity_poly.pdbx_seq_one_letter_code
_entity_poly.pdbx_strand_id
1 'polypeptide(L)'
;RSDVTLKRKFSFKHTSRTWEGVPVSAANMDTTGVFDVAKVLQSHNMMTCLQKFYSVKDLERAWADGVDARYIAVTCGSTEDSFQLLRRKLATNDNLSIICIDVANGYREVFLEFVKRVRSDFPDKIIIAGNVATNEMTEALILAGADIVKVGIGPGSVCTTRKVAGVGYPQLSAISECADAAHGLGGHVMADGGCNSPGDIAKAFAAGADFVMLGGMFAGHDESGGEIVESEDGRLFKSL
;
A
#
# COMPACT_ATOMS: atom_id res chain seq x y z
N ARG A 1 22.24 -5.94 19.10
CA ARG A 1 20.87 -5.47 18.76
C ARG A 1 20.81 -3.95 18.63
N SER A 2 21.59 -3.19 19.43
CA SER A 2 21.62 -1.72 19.43
C SER A 2 22.11 -1.09 18.10
N ASP A 3 22.88 -1.84 17.32
CA ASP A 3 23.51 -1.34 16.09
C ASP A 3 22.69 -1.63 14.81
N VAL A 4 21.50 -2.26 14.97
CA VAL A 4 20.61 -2.58 13.85
C VAL A 4 19.58 -1.48 13.68
N THR A 5 19.51 -0.89 12.47
CA THR A 5 18.42 -0.01 12.06
C THR A 5 17.51 -0.70 11.07
N LEU A 6 16.20 -0.55 11.25
CA LEU A 6 15.17 -1.03 10.31
C LEU A 6 14.88 -0.01 9.20
N LYS A 7 15.36 1.23 9.35
CA LYS A 7 15.17 2.25 8.32
C LYS A 7 15.95 1.91 7.06
N ARG A 8 15.34 2.20 5.93
CA ARG A 8 15.92 2.07 4.59
C ARG A 8 15.64 3.33 3.81
N LYS A 9 16.54 3.68 2.92
CA LYS A 9 16.37 4.78 1.97
C LYS A 9 16.17 4.20 0.58
N PHE A 10 15.12 4.65 -0.10
CA PHE A 10 14.76 4.23 -1.45
C PHE A 10 14.87 5.42 -2.41
N SER A 11 15.41 5.15 -3.59
CA SER A 11 15.31 5.99 -4.77
C SER A 11 14.44 5.26 -5.79
N PHE A 12 13.77 6.02 -6.64
CA PHE A 12 12.74 5.49 -7.53
C PHE A 12 13.09 5.75 -8.99
N LYS A 13 12.63 4.85 -9.88
CA LYS A 13 12.97 4.90 -11.29
C LYS A 13 12.43 6.14 -11.99
N HIS A 14 11.21 6.53 -11.68
CA HIS A 14 10.46 7.52 -12.47
C HIS A 14 10.39 8.90 -11.82
N THR A 15 11.00 9.09 -10.66
CA THR A 15 11.04 10.37 -9.95
C THR A 15 12.38 10.57 -9.25
N SER A 16 12.81 11.82 -9.13
CA SER A 16 13.99 12.18 -8.33
C SER A 16 13.75 12.16 -6.82
N ARG A 17 12.49 11.93 -6.39
CA ARG A 17 12.18 11.84 -4.97
C ARG A 17 12.80 10.58 -4.35
N THR A 18 13.11 10.69 -3.08
CA THR A 18 13.51 9.56 -2.24
C THR A 18 12.53 9.42 -1.09
N TRP A 19 12.42 8.22 -0.54
CA TRP A 19 11.69 7.97 0.70
C TRP A 19 12.60 7.24 1.68
N GLU A 20 12.51 7.61 2.96
CA GLU A 20 13.28 6.97 4.02
C GLU A 20 12.36 6.63 5.19
N GLY A 21 12.43 5.38 5.63
CA GLY A 21 11.64 4.88 6.74
C GLY A 21 11.79 3.37 6.93
N VAL A 22 10.98 2.82 7.81
CA VAL A 22 10.82 1.36 7.95
C VAL A 22 9.87 0.90 6.84
N PRO A 23 10.28 -0.01 5.96
CA PRO A 23 9.51 -0.34 4.74
C PRO A 23 8.32 -1.27 5.03
N VAL A 24 7.51 -0.89 5.99
CA VAL A 24 6.26 -1.54 6.36
C VAL A 24 5.14 -0.49 6.24
N SER A 25 4.03 -0.90 5.65
CA SER A 25 2.88 -0.02 5.42
C SER A 25 1.60 -0.64 5.97
N ALA A 26 0.71 0.19 6.52
CA ALA A 26 -0.67 -0.23 6.73
C ALA A 26 -1.41 -0.33 5.40
N ALA A 27 -2.26 -1.37 5.27
CA ALA A 27 -3.08 -1.60 4.10
C ALA A 27 -4.18 -0.52 3.97
N ASN A 28 -4.53 -0.21 2.73
CA ASN A 28 -5.55 0.78 2.37
C ASN A 28 -6.99 0.29 2.58
N MET A 29 -7.22 -0.37 3.71
CA MET A 29 -8.51 -0.87 4.16
C MET A 29 -9.17 0.15 5.10
N ASP A 30 -10.49 0.08 5.25
CA ASP A 30 -11.28 0.92 6.16
C ASP A 30 -10.94 0.69 7.65
N THR A 31 -10.34 -0.44 7.97
CA THR A 31 -9.89 -0.78 9.33
C THR A 31 -8.46 -0.34 9.63
N THR A 32 -7.57 -0.32 8.67
CA THR A 32 -6.11 -0.09 8.87
C THR A 32 -5.58 1.15 8.16
N GLY A 33 -6.16 1.51 7.02
CA GLY A 33 -5.80 2.72 6.27
C GLY A 33 -6.45 3.98 6.82
N VAL A 34 -6.41 4.18 8.15
CA VAL A 34 -7.09 5.25 8.88
C VAL A 34 -6.09 6.21 9.54
N PHE A 35 -6.51 7.44 9.84
CA PHE A 35 -5.64 8.49 10.35
C PHE A 35 -5.05 8.19 11.72
N ASP A 36 -5.79 7.51 12.60
CA ASP A 36 -5.27 7.17 13.93
C ASP A 36 -4.16 6.13 13.86
N VAL A 37 -4.28 5.12 13.00
CA VAL A 37 -3.18 4.20 12.66
C VAL A 37 -2.00 4.97 12.06
N ALA A 38 -2.25 5.93 11.15
CA ALA A 38 -1.20 6.73 10.54
C ALA A 38 -0.40 7.54 11.57
N LYS A 39 -1.07 8.13 12.58
CA LYS A 39 -0.42 8.87 13.68
C LYS A 39 0.55 7.99 14.49
N VAL A 40 0.19 6.73 14.72
CA VAL A 40 1.09 5.79 15.41
C VAL A 40 2.23 5.37 14.49
N LEU A 41 1.93 4.97 13.25
CA LEU A 41 2.94 4.44 12.33
C LEU A 41 3.99 5.51 11.94
N GLN A 42 3.61 6.77 11.78
CA GLN A 42 4.57 7.84 11.50
C GLN A 42 5.62 8.02 12.61
N SER A 43 5.27 7.77 13.88
CA SER A 43 6.22 7.82 15.00
C SER A 43 7.29 6.73 14.89
N HIS A 44 7.00 5.66 14.17
CA HIS A 44 7.92 4.58 13.83
C HIS A 44 8.54 4.71 12.43
N ASN A 45 8.31 5.83 11.74
CA ASN A 45 8.75 6.07 10.36
C ASN A 45 8.21 5.03 9.37
N MET A 46 7.00 4.56 9.59
CA MET A 46 6.28 3.63 8.72
C MET A 46 5.25 4.37 7.88
N MET A 47 4.93 3.81 6.72
CA MET A 47 3.95 4.36 5.79
C MET A 47 2.53 3.89 6.14
N THR A 48 1.53 4.70 5.81
CA THR A 48 0.14 4.29 5.77
C THR A 48 -0.45 4.56 4.39
N CYS A 49 -0.93 3.51 3.72
CA CYS A 49 -1.78 3.68 2.56
C CYS A 49 -3.21 3.95 3.06
N LEU A 50 -3.70 5.17 2.85
CA LEU A 50 -5.04 5.55 3.32
C LEU A 50 -6.12 4.85 2.52
N GLN A 51 -7.22 4.49 3.17
CA GLN A 51 -8.40 4.00 2.48
C GLN A 51 -8.92 5.05 1.48
N LYS A 52 -9.47 4.61 0.35
CA LYS A 52 -9.76 5.49 -0.81
C LYS A 52 -10.94 6.46 -0.61
N PHE A 53 -11.80 6.22 0.38
CA PHE A 53 -13.07 6.94 0.55
C PHE A 53 -12.95 8.26 1.30
N TYR A 54 -11.80 8.57 1.90
CA TYR A 54 -11.58 9.87 2.54
C TYR A 54 -11.75 11.02 1.54
N SER A 55 -12.46 12.07 1.98
CA SER A 55 -12.64 13.29 1.22
C SER A 55 -11.44 14.24 1.38
N VAL A 56 -11.41 15.30 0.58
CA VAL A 56 -10.43 16.39 0.72
C VAL A 56 -10.48 17.01 2.12
N LYS A 57 -11.70 17.25 2.65
CA LYS A 57 -11.88 17.81 4.00
C LYS A 57 -11.36 16.90 5.11
N ASP A 58 -11.45 15.59 4.94
CA ASP A 58 -10.90 14.64 5.92
C ASP A 58 -9.38 14.73 5.95
N LEU A 59 -8.72 14.86 4.79
CA LEU A 59 -7.28 15.07 4.70
C LEU A 59 -6.86 16.40 5.33
N GLU A 60 -7.55 17.49 5.02
CA GLU A 60 -7.27 18.81 5.62
C GLU A 60 -7.35 18.77 7.15
N ARG A 61 -8.36 18.09 7.71
CA ARG A 61 -8.46 17.85 9.16
C ARG A 61 -7.30 17.02 9.68
N ALA A 62 -6.95 15.94 8.99
CA ALA A 62 -5.83 15.07 9.40
C ALA A 62 -4.49 15.82 9.47
N TRP A 63 -4.25 16.74 8.51
CA TRP A 63 -3.06 17.59 8.54
C TRP A 63 -3.08 18.56 9.74
N ALA A 64 -4.22 19.14 10.03
CA ALA A 64 -4.39 20.00 11.21
C ALA A 64 -4.20 19.23 12.52
N ASP A 65 -4.58 17.94 12.53
CA ASP A 65 -4.45 17.02 13.67
C ASP A 65 -3.05 16.37 13.78
N GLY A 66 -2.08 16.79 12.95
CA GLY A 66 -0.69 16.37 13.06
C GLY A 66 -0.31 15.07 12.34
N VAL A 67 -1.13 14.62 11.39
CA VAL A 67 -0.72 13.53 10.48
C VAL A 67 0.36 14.04 9.54
N ASP A 68 1.48 13.32 9.46
CA ASP A 68 2.62 13.68 8.62
C ASP A 68 2.46 13.14 7.20
N ALA A 69 2.20 14.04 6.26
CA ALA A 69 1.99 13.72 4.85
C ALA A 69 3.15 12.95 4.19
N ARG A 70 4.38 13.03 4.73
CA ARG A 70 5.56 12.29 4.23
C ARG A 70 5.43 10.77 4.36
N TYR A 71 4.62 10.31 5.31
CA TYR A 71 4.36 8.89 5.56
C TYR A 71 3.00 8.41 5.04
N ILE A 72 2.33 9.24 4.24
CA ILE A 72 1.01 8.94 3.70
C ILE A 72 1.09 8.63 2.21
N ALA A 73 0.50 7.50 1.81
CA ALA A 73 0.14 7.22 0.43
C ALA A 73 -1.37 7.46 0.24
N VAL A 74 -1.74 8.35 -0.66
CA VAL A 74 -3.14 8.61 -1.02
C VAL A 74 -3.61 7.56 -2.00
N THR A 75 -4.65 6.80 -1.63
CA THR A 75 -5.18 5.74 -2.48
C THR A 75 -6.27 6.25 -3.42
N CYS A 76 -6.24 5.75 -4.65
CA CYS A 76 -7.28 5.93 -5.66
C CYS A 76 -7.57 4.62 -6.40
N GLY A 77 -8.76 4.52 -7.01
CA GLY A 77 -9.08 3.52 -8.04
C GLY A 77 -8.65 3.99 -9.43
N SER A 78 -9.17 3.32 -10.47
CA SER A 78 -8.83 3.58 -11.87
C SER A 78 -9.96 4.22 -12.69
N THR A 79 -10.89 4.93 -12.04
CA THR A 79 -11.99 5.65 -12.70
C THR A 79 -11.66 7.14 -12.86
N GLU A 80 -12.36 7.83 -13.78
CA GLU A 80 -12.21 9.27 -13.97
C GLU A 80 -12.52 10.06 -12.68
N ASP A 81 -13.58 9.71 -11.97
CA ASP A 81 -13.94 10.36 -10.70
C ASP A 81 -12.84 10.18 -9.65
N SER A 82 -12.25 8.96 -9.59
CA SER A 82 -11.10 8.69 -8.70
C SER A 82 -9.89 9.55 -9.06
N PHE A 83 -9.64 9.76 -10.35
CA PHE A 83 -8.55 10.61 -10.83
C PHE A 83 -8.76 12.08 -10.46
N GLN A 84 -9.96 12.61 -10.67
CA GLN A 84 -10.28 13.99 -10.29
C GLN A 84 -10.24 14.20 -8.76
N LEU A 85 -10.66 13.20 -8.00
CA LEU A 85 -10.54 13.23 -6.54
C LEU A 85 -9.06 13.17 -6.10
N LEU A 86 -8.24 12.33 -6.74
CA LEU A 86 -6.79 12.24 -6.49
C LEU A 86 -6.11 13.60 -6.66
N ARG A 87 -6.38 14.29 -7.78
CA ARG A 87 -5.85 15.65 -8.03
C ARG A 87 -6.14 16.61 -6.88
N ARG A 88 -7.39 16.63 -6.42
CA ARG A 88 -7.82 17.49 -5.32
C ARG A 88 -7.17 17.09 -3.99
N LYS A 89 -7.04 15.80 -3.72
CA LYS A 89 -6.37 15.28 -2.52
C LYS A 89 -4.90 15.67 -2.48
N LEU A 90 -4.18 15.52 -3.59
CA LEU A 90 -2.75 15.87 -3.66
C LEU A 90 -2.50 17.37 -3.48
N ALA A 91 -3.45 18.23 -3.82
CA ALA A 91 -3.35 19.67 -3.63
C ALA A 91 -3.53 20.12 -2.16
N THR A 92 -3.90 19.23 -1.23
CA THR A 92 -4.10 19.59 0.18
C THR A 92 -2.80 19.76 0.97
N ASN A 93 -1.69 19.18 0.49
CA ASN A 93 -0.41 19.25 1.18
C ASN A 93 0.75 18.97 0.21
N ASP A 94 1.70 19.89 0.11
CA ASP A 94 2.86 19.77 -0.79
C ASP A 94 3.80 18.60 -0.45
N ASN A 95 3.78 18.14 0.81
CA ASN A 95 4.57 16.99 1.27
C ASN A 95 3.94 15.65 0.89
N LEU A 96 2.69 15.61 0.39
CA LEU A 96 2.10 14.40 -0.18
C LEU A 96 2.88 14.01 -1.44
N SER A 97 3.66 12.95 -1.31
CA SER A 97 4.55 12.50 -2.39
C SER A 97 4.23 11.12 -2.93
N ILE A 98 3.31 10.38 -2.31
CA ILE A 98 3.06 8.97 -2.63
C ILE A 98 1.60 8.78 -3.03
N ILE A 99 1.42 8.12 -4.18
CA ILE A 99 0.11 7.72 -4.72
C ILE A 99 0.02 6.19 -4.68
N CYS A 100 -1.10 5.64 -4.21
CA CYS A 100 -1.41 4.21 -4.30
C CYS A 100 -2.59 4.00 -5.26
N ILE A 101 -2.34 3.41 -6.43
CA ILE A 101 -3.38 3.04 -7.39
C ILE A 101 -3.77 1.60 -7.13
N ASP A 102 -4.98 1.40 -6.58
CA ASP A 102 -5.43 0.12 -6.05
C ASP A 102 -6.66 -0.40 -6.79
N VAL A 103 -6.50 -1.57 -7.42
CA VAL A 103 -7.56 -2.31 -8.09
C VAL A 103 -7.47 -3.80 -7.73
N ALA A 104 -8.63 -4.48 -7.69
CA ALA A 104 -8.67 -5.92 -7.40
C ALA A 104 -8.03 -6.77 -8.50
N ASN A 105 -7.95 -6.26 -9.73
CA ASN A 105 -7.39 -6.94 -10.89
C ASN A 105 -6.56 -5.96 -11.73
N GLY A 106 -5.24 -6.00 -11.55
CA GLY A 106 -4.27 -5.19 -12.27
C GLY A 106 -3.95 -5.64 -13.69
N TYR A 107 -4.58 -6.71 -14.20
CA TYR A 107 -4.28 -7.30 -15.52
C TYR A 107 -5.05 -6.68 -16.68
N ARG A 108 -5.84 -5.64 -16.42
CA ARG A 108 -6.63 -4.96 -17.46
C ARG A 108 -5.78 -3.90 -18.16
N GLU A 109 -5.85 -3.85 -19.49
CA GLU A 109 -5.16 -2.83 -20.31
C GLU A 109 -5.51 -1.40 -19.88
N VAL A 110 -6.79 -1.16 -19.59
CA VAL A 110 -7.24 0.16 -19.08
C VAL A 110 -6.57 0.57 -17.76
N PHE A 111 -6.09 -0.39 -16.98
CA PHE A 111 -5.34 -0.09 -15.76
C PHE A 111 -3.92 0.39 -16.08
N LEU A 112 -3.25 -0.22 -17.04
CA LEU A 112 -1.93 0.25 -17.52
C LEU A 112 -2.02 1.67 -18.07
N GLU A 113 -3.01 1.95 -18.89
CA GLU A 113 -3.24 3.29 -19.43
C GLU A 113 -3.53 4.32 -18.32
N PHE A 114 -4.26 3.91 -17.28
CA PHE A 114 -4.50 4.76 -16.13
C PHE A 114 -3.20 5.07 -15.36
N VAL A 115 -2.31 4.08 -15.16
CA VAL A 115 -1.00 4.29 -14.51
C VAL A 115 -0.14 5.25 -15.34
N LYS A 116 -0.08 5.08 -16.68
CA LYS A 116 0.63 6.01 -17.58
C LYS A 116 0.11 7.44 -17.45
N ARG A 117 -1.21 7.61 -17.39
CA ARG A 117 -1.85 8.92 -17.22
C ARG A 117 -1.48 9.54 -15.87
N VAL A 118 -1.56 8.77 -14.77
CA VAL A 118 -1.17 9.27 -13.45
C VAL A 118 0.30 9.67 -13.43
N ARG A 119 1.20 8.90 -14.06
CA ARG A 119 2.62 9.26 -14.18
C ARG A 119 2.81 10.54 -14.97
N SER A 120 2.11 10.71 -16.09
CA SER A 120 2.18 11.92 -16.93
C SER A 120 1.75 13.18 -16.18
N ASP A 121 0.66 13.09 -15.41
CA ASP A 121 0.11 14.24 -14.66
C ASP A 121 0.87 14.53 -13.35
N PHE A 122 1.51 13.53 -12.78
CA PHE A 122 2.24 13.62 -11.50
C PHE A 122 3.67 13.06 -11.64
N PRO A 123 4.53 13.67 -12.46
CA PRO A 123 5.86 13.12 -12.76
C PRO A 123 6.80 13.10 -11.56
N ASP A 124 6.55 13.92 -10.54
CA ASP A 124 7.34 14.04 -9.33
C ASP A 124 6.88 13.16 -8.16
N LYS A 125 5.76 12.42 -8.31
CA LYS A 125 5.23 11.57 -7.23
C LYS A 125 5.76 10.14 -7.33
N ILE A 126 5.84 9.48 -6.19
CA ILE A 126 6.10 8.04 -6.09
C ILE A 126 4.78 7.31 -6.33
N ILE A 127 4.75 6.37 -7.28
CA ILE A 127 3.53 5.64 -7.64
C ILE A 127 3.65 4.18 -7.24
N ILE A 128 2.75 3.76 -6.34
CA ILE A 128 2.47 2.36 -6.01
C ILE A 128 1.29 1.93 -6.87
N ALA A 129 1.38 0.79 -7.57
CA ALA A 129 0.28 0.29 -8.40
C ALA A 129 0.10 -1.22 -8.26
N GLY A 130 -1.14 -1.70 -8.19
CA GLY A 130 -1.49 -3.13 -8.09
C GLY A 130 -2.99 -3.35 -7.91
N ASN A 131 -3.40 -4.65 -7.70
CA ASN A 131 -2.53 -5.77 -7.40
C ASN A 131 -2.31 -6.67 -8.62
N VAL A 132 -1.13 -7.25 -8.63
CA VAL A 132 -0.72 -8.28 -9.60
C VAL A 132 -0.01 -9.42 -8.86
N ALA A 133 0.34 -10.50 -9.57
CA ALA A 133 1.00 -11.67 -9.00
C ALA A 133 1.99 -12.33 -9.97
N THR A 134 2.25 -11.74 -11.14
CA THR A 134 3.16 -12.28 -12.15
C THR A 134 4.25 -11.28 -12.56
N ASN A 135 5.39 -11.81 -13.00
CA ASN A 135 6.53 -11.04 -13.49
C ASN A 135 6.16 -10.17 -14.69
N GLU A 136 5.45 -10.71 -15.69
CA GLU A 136 5.10 -9.96 -16.91
C GLU A 136 4.27 -8.72 -16.59
N MET A 137 3.31 -8.85 -15.67
CA MET A 137 2.48 -7.71 -15.30
C MET A 137 3.20 -6.72 -14.41
N THR A 138 4.16 -7.21 -13.61
CA THR A 138 5.07 -6.36 -12.84
C THR A 138 5.94 -5.51 -13.77
N GLU A 139 6.55 -6.10 -14.79
CA GLU A 139 7.29 -5.38 -15.84
C GLU A 139 6.41 -4.33 -16.52
N ALA A 140 5.22 -4.73 -16.95
CA ALA A 140 4.29 -3.83 -17.64
C ALA A 140 3.92 -2.61 -16.77
N LEU A 141 3.67 -2.78 -15.47
CA LEU A 141 3.36 -1.69 -14.55
C LEU A 141 4.55 -0.75 -14.34
N ILE A 142 5.77 -1.27 -14.18
CA ILE A 142 6.97 -0.44 -14.06
C ILE A 142 7.20 0.35 -15.33
N LEU A 143 7.09 -0.28 -16.50
CA LEU A 143 7.23 0.40 -17.79
C LEU A 143 6.12 1.44 -18.02
N ALA A 144 4.93 1.23 -17.44
CA ALA A 144 3.85 2.20 -17.47
C ALA A 144 4.06 3.41 -16.54
N GLY A 145 5.06 3.35 -15.63
CA GLY A 145 5.40 4.46 -14.74
C GLY A 145 5.21 4.22 -13.24
N ALA A 146 4.90 2.98 -12.82
CA ALA A 146 4.90 2.62 -11.42
C ALA A 146 6.35 2.55 -10.88
N ASP A 147 6.57 3.03 -9.67
CA ASP A 147 7.84 2.92 -8.95
C ASP A 147 7.85 1.67 -8.06
N ILE A 148 6.70 1.35 -7.50
CA ILE A 148 6.48 0.21 -6.60
C ILE A 148 5.28 -0.59 -7.14
N VAL A 149 5.47 -1.88 -7.36
CA VAL A 149 4.37 -2.78 -7.76
C VAL A 149 3.84 -3.51 -6.53
N LYS A 150 2.53 -3.40 -6.31
CA LYS A 150 1.83 -4.07 -5.20
C LYS A 150 1.45 -5.48 -5.62
N VAL A 151 2.07 -6.48 -4.96
CA VAL A 151 2.01 -7.90 -5.33
C VAL A 151 1.20 -8.68 -4.32
N GLY A 152 0.16 -9.35 -4.80
CA GLY A 152 -0.68 -10.25 -4.01
C GLY A 152 -2.09 -10.35 -4.56
N ILE A 153 -2.50 -11.55 -4.96
CA ILE A 153 -3.86 -11.89 -5.36
C ILE A 153 -4.38 -12.99 -4.44
N GLY A 154 -5.25 -12.61 -3.51
CA GLY A 154 -5.92 -13.52 -2.60
C GLY A 154 -5.13 -14.04 -1.38
N PRO A 155 -3.94 -13.52 -0.99
CA PRO A 155 -3.20 -14.07 0.14
C PRO A 155 -3.69 -13.55 1.50
N GLY A 156 -4.48 -12.48 1.54
CA GLY A 156 -4.97 -11.88 2.78
C GLY A 156 -5.89 -12.81 3.56
N SER A 157 -5.84 -12.76 4.89
CA SER A 157 -6.65 -13.61 5.77
C SER A 157 -8.16 -13.40 5.61
N VAL A 158 -8.57 -12.16 5.31
CA VAL A 158 -9.97 -11.78 5.06
C VAL A 158 -10.35 -11.82 3.57
N CYS A 159 -9.40 -12.14 2.67
CA CYS A 159 -9.64 -12.12 1.24
C CYS A 159 -10.48 -13.32 0.79
N THR A 160 -11.56 -13.06 0.06
CA THR A 160 -12.48 -14.08 -0.46
C THR A 160 -12.18 -14.51 -1.90
N THR A 161 -11.25 -13.81 -2.59
CA THR A 161 -10.98 -14.05 -4.03
C THR A 161 -10.65 -15.49 -4.35
N ARG A 162 -9.78 -16.15 -3.57
CA ARG A 162 -9.45 -17.57 -3.79
C ARG A 162 -10.63 -18.50 -3.58
N LYS A 163 -11.49 -18.19 -2.59
CA LYS A 163 -12.66 -19.03 -2.26
C LYS A 163 -13.81 -18.85 -3.24
N VAL A 164 -14.04 -17.61 -3.70
CA VAL A 164 -15.20 -17.25 -4.52
C VAL A 164 -14.88 -17.33 -6.02
N ALA A 165 -13.72 -16.81 -6.44
CA ALA A 165 -13.34 -16.76 -7.86
C ALA A 165 -12.38 -17.88 -8.28
N GLY A 166 -11.79 -18.62 -7.33
CA GLY A 166 -10.76 -19.63 -7.62
C GLY A 166 -9.44 -19.03 -8.13
N VAL A 167 -9.26 -17.72 -8.00
CA VAL A 167 -8.09 -17.00 -8.51
C VAL A 167 -7.15 -16.66 -7.36
N GLY A 168 -5.87 -16.88 -7.57
CA GLY A 168 -4.82 -16.55 -6.62
C GLY A 168 -3.47 -17.13 -7.02
N TYR A 169 -2.43 -16.67 -6.33
CA TYR A 169 -1.07 -17.18 -6.52
C TYR A 169 -0.41 -17.36 -5.15
N PRO A 170 0.44 -18.38 -4.92
CA PRO A 170 1.18 -18.52 -3.67
C PRO A 170 2.06 -17.29 -3.41
N GLN A 171 1.87 -16.63 -2.27
CA GLN A 171 2.40 -15.28 -2.07
C GLN A 171 3.94 -15.23 -2.10
N LEU A 172 4.62 -16.21 -1.51
CA LEU A 172 6.08 -16.23 -1.50
C LEU A 172 6.66 -16.37 -2.92
N SER A 173 6.05 -17.23 -3.74
CA SER A 173 6.43 -17.39 -5.16
C SER A 173 6.15 -16.10 -5.95
N ALA A 174 4.98 -15.50 -5.75
CA ALA A 174 4.63 -14.24 -6.40
C ALA A 174 5.64 -13.12 -6.07
N ILE A 175 6.02 -12.99 -4.80
CA ILE A 175 7.02 -12.00 -4.38
C ILE A 175 8.35 -12.25 -5.09
N SER A 176 8.85 -13.49 -5.09
CA SER A 176 10.15 -13.82 -5.68
C SER A 176 10.20 -13.54 -7.18
N GLU A 177 9.17 -13.98 -7.92
CA GLU A 177 9.09 -13.79 -9.37
C GLU A 177 8.91 -12.31 -9.74
N CYS A 178 8.04 -11.59 -9.03
CA CYS A 178 7.80 -10.17 -9.27
C CYS A 178 9.00 -9.30 -8.85
N ALA A 179 9.72 -9.67 -7.79
CA ALA A 179 10.91 -8.95 -7.34
C ALA A 179 12.05 -9.05 -8.36
N ASP A 180 12.27 -10.23 -8.93
CA ASP A 180 13.26 -10.42 -9.99
C ASP A 180 12.99 -9.52 -11.19
N ALA A 181 11.74 -9.49 -11.66
CA ALA A 181 11.29 -8.62 -12.74
C ALA A 181 11.42 -7.12 -12.40
N ALA A 182 10.96 -6.72 -11.20
CA ALA A 182 10.99 -5.34 -10.77
C ALA A 182 12.40 -4.80 -10.64
N HIS A 183 13.27 -5.53 -9.95
CA HIS A 183 14.66 -5.12 -9.70
C HIS A 183 15.46 -5.06 -11.01
N GLY A 184 15.21 -5.97 -11.95
CA GLY A 184 15.81 -5.93 -13.29
C GLY A 184 15.50 -4.65 -14.06
N LEU A 185 14.36 -4.01 -13.77
CA LEU A 185 13.93 -2.75 -14.38
C LEU A 185 14.21 -1.52 -13.48
N GLY A 186 14.79 -1.69 -12.29
CA GLY A 186 15.03 -0.61 -11.33
C GLY A 186 13.76 -0.12 -10.60
N GLY A 187 12.73 -0.95 -10.55
CA GLY A 187 11.51 -0.76 -9.75
C GLY A 187 11.57 -1.50 -8.43
N HIS A 188 10.51 -1.41 -7.65
CA HIS A 188 10.37 -2.03 -6.32
C HIS A 188 9.10 -2.87 -6.21
N VAL A 189 9.08 -3.79 -5.24
CA VAL A 189 7.93 -4.63 -4.92
C VAL A 189 7.43 -4.36 -3.51
N MET A 190 6.12 -4.20 -3.38
CA MET A 190 5.40 -4.21 -2.10
C MET A 190 4.61 -5.52 -1.97
N ALA A 191 5.01 -6.38 -1.05
CA ALA A 191 4.27 -7.60 -0.74
C ALA A 191 2.98 -7.26 0.03
N ASP A 192 1.83 -7.55 -0.55
CA ASP A 192 0.51 -7.23 0.01
C ASP A 192 -0.28 -8.49 0.36
N GLY A 193 -0.48 -8.70 1.65
CA GLY A 193 -1.23 -9.81 2.22
C GLY A 193 -0.39 -11.06 2.53
N GLY A 194 -0.97 -11.94 3.36
CA GLY A 194 -0.38 -13.23 3.73
C GLY A 194 0.58 -13.19 4.93
N CYS A 195 0.90 -12.02 5.48
CA CYS A 195 1.71 -11.90 6.69
C CYS A 195 0.81 -11.89 7.93
N ASN A 196 0.96 -12.90 8.78
CA ASN A 196 0.22 -13.05 10.04
C ASN A 196 1.15 -13.03 11.26
N SER A 197 2.46 -12.97 11.05
CA SER A 197 3.47 -12.95 12.09
C SER A 197 4.69 -12.15 11.66
N PRO A 198 5.56 -11.69 12.60
CA PRO A 198 6.83 -11.05 12.24
C PRO A 198 7.73 -11.93 11.37
N GLY A 199 7.67 -13.26 11.55
CA GLY A 199 8.41 -14.21 10.71
C GLY A 199 7.97 -14.20 9.26
N ASP A 200 6.69 -13.95 8.98
CA ASP A 200 6.19 -13.85 7.60
C ASP A 200 6.68 -12.57 6.92
N ILE A 201 6.77 -11.47 7.68
CA ILE A 201 7.38 -10.22 7.21
C ILE A 201 8.85 -10.46 6.81
N ALA A 202 9.60 -11.16 7.67
CA ALA A 202 11.01 -11.50 7.39
C ALA A 202 11.13 -12.37 6.13
N LYS A 203 10.25 -13.35 5.94
CA LYS A 203 10.20 -14.18 4.72
C LYS A 203 9.88 -13.35 3.47
N ALA A 204 8.93 -12.40 3.55
CA ALA A 204 8.60 -11.53 2.43
C ALA A 204 9.82 -10.72 1.99
N PHE A 205 10.56 -10.11 2.92
CA PHE A 205 11.80 -9.42 2.60
C PHE A 205 12.89 -10.36 2.06
N ALA A 206 13.02 -11.56 2.63
CA ALA A 206 13.98 -12.56 2.14
C ALA A 206 13.65 -13.05 0.73
N ALA A 207 12.37 -13.05 0.33
CA ALA A 207 11.93 -13.38 -1.02
C ALA A 207 12.10 -12.23 -2.03
N GLY A 208 12.57 -11.06 -1.59
CA GLY A 208 12.87 -9.93 -2.46
C GLY A 208 11.90 -8.74 -2.36
N ALA A 209 10.91 -8.77 -1.48
CA ALA A 209 10.06 -7.59 -1.26
C ALA A 209 10.89 -6.40 -0.75
N ASP A 210 10.66 -5.21 -1.29
CA ASP A 210 11.25 -3.96 -0.80
C ASP A 210 10.39 -3.35 0.29
N PHE A 211 9.07 -3.54 0.20
CA PHE A 211 8.06 -3.09 1.14
C PHE A 211 7.12 -4.23 1.50
N VAL A 212 6.54 -4.17 2.69
CA VAL A 212 5.49 -5.11 3.12
C VAL A 212 4.25 -4.33 3.57
N MET A 213 3.09 -4.67 3.02
CA MET A 213 1.81 -4.10 3.41
C MET A 213 1.08 -5.07 4.35
N LEU A 214 0.63 -4.55 5.48
CA LEU A 214 -0.04 -5.30 6.54
C LEU A 214 -1.48 -4.82 6.73
N GLY A 215 -2.42 -5.76 6.68
CA GLY A 215 -3.82 -5.56 7.06
C GLY A 215 -4.09 -6.16 8.44
N GLY A 216 -4.30 -7.47 8.52
CA GLY A 216 -4.72 -8.16 9.74
C GLY A 216 -3.82 -7.95 10.96
N MET A 217 -2.51 -7.77 10.78
CA MET A 217 -1.61 -7.48 11.89
C MET A 217 -1.79 -6.08 12.51
N PHE A 218 -2.39 -5.14 11.79
CA PHE A 218 -2.74 -3.81 12.30
C PHE A 218 -4.22 -3.65 12.62
N ALA A 219 -5.05 -4.64 12.29
CA ALA A 219 -6.45 -4.65 12.64
C ALA A 219 -6.66 -5.03 14.11
N GLY A 220 -7.76 -4.55 14.70
CA GLY A 220 -8.12 -4.89 16.09
C GLY A 220 -7.38 -4.11 17.19
N HIS A 221 -6.43 -3.24 16.84
CA HIS A 221 -5.81 -2.30 17.79
C HIS A 221 -6.75 -1.13 18.08
N ASP A 222 -6.50 -0.41 19.19
CA ASP A 222 -7.34 0.71 19.62
C ASP A 222 -7.46 1.80 18.54
N GLU A 223 -6.39 2.02 17.77
CA GLU A 223 -6.33 3.02 16.71
C GLU A 223 -6.93 2.53 15.38
N SER A 224 -7.14 1.22 15.21
CA SER A 224 -7.74 0.69 13.97
C SER A 224 -9.22 1.07 13.86
N GLY A 225 -9.75 1.15 12.64
CA GLY A 225 -11.19 1.28 12.40
C GLY A 225 -11.95 0.01 12.81
N GLY A 226 -13.27 0.05 12.70
CA GLY A 226 -14.19 -1.00 13.06
C GLY A 226 -15.02 -0.68 14.31
N GLU A 227 -16.19 -1.30 14.42
CA GLU A 227 -17.07 -1.14 15.57
C GLU A 227 -16.61 -2.03 16.72
N ILE A 228 -16.68 -1.51 17.95
CA ILE A 228 -16.42 -2.31 19.15
C ILE A 228 -17.67 -3.14 19.44
N VAL A 229 -17.52 -4.45 19.45
CA VAL A 229 -18.58 -5.40 19.77
C VAL A 229 -18.20 -6.14 21.05
N GLU A 230 -19.11 -6.17 22.02
CA GLU A 230 -18.96 -6.97 23.25
C GLU A 230 -19.57 -8.36 23.03
N SER A 231 -18.79 -9.41 23.31
CA SER A 231 -19.28 -10.78 23.30
C SER A 231 -20.01 -11.15 24.57
N GLU A 232 -20.74 -12.26 24.58
CA GLU A 232 -21.52 -12.75 25.72
C GLU A 232 -20.68 -12.97 26.99
N ASP A 233 -19.36 -13.21 26.85
CA ASP A 233 -18.42 -13.37 27.96
C ASP A 233 -17.74 -12.05 28.38
N GLY A 234 -18.21 -10.89 27.88
CA GLY A 234 -17.74 -9.55 28.23
C GLY A 234 -16.41 -9.14 27.57
N ARG A 235 -15.92 -9.89 26.58
CA ARG A 235 -14.74 -9.49 25.82
C ARG A 235 -15.11 -8.52 24.73
N LEU A 236 -14.24 -7.52 24.55
CA LEU A 236 -14.38 -6.55 23.47
C LEU A 236 -13.63 -7.03 22.24
N PHE A 237 -14.30 -6.96 21.08
CA PHE A 237 -13.75 -7.24 19.77
C PHE A 237 -14.00 -6.06 18.85
N LYS A 238 -13.12 -5.83 17.88
CA LYS A 238 -13.44 -4.95 16.75
C LYS A 238 -13.98 -5.77 15.59
N SER A 239 -15.16 -5.39 15.12
CA SER A 239 -15.71 -5.92 13.88
C SER A 239 -14.87 -5.41 12.70
N LEU A 240 -14.46 -6.31 11.83
CA LEU A 240 -13.67 -6.03 10.62
C LEU A 240 -14.57 -6.05 9.39
#